data_eb2e04cfec9c3589ff9210ff5f8187c2
#
_entry.id   eb2e04cfec9c3589ff9210ff5f8187c2
#
_cell.length_a   1.000
_cell.length_b   1.000
_cell.length_c   1.000
_cell.angle_alpha   90.00
_cell.angle_beta   90.00
_cell.angle_gamma   90.00
#
_symmetry.space_group_name_H-M   'P 1'
#
loop_
_entity.id
_entity.type
_entity.pdbx_description
1 polymer ?
#
loop_
_entity_poly.entity_id
_entity_poly.type
_entity_poly.pdbx_seq_one_letter_code
_entity_poly.pdbx_strand_id
1 'polypeptide(L)'
;MSIKVKSIIFEPEFDHIYLVPMGDFHTGNPAGLGGSSEEGRYATKKFRGMVKWIADTPQAYTFLMGDLFDAVTTQSLGNVYQQEYTLKTAKEYLSEELKPIKDKILGCISGNHCERIEKAVGDNPVEDLAYRLNIEYFPNWCSYLYLSVGDNKDYKKDKRRPYVYTMYLHHLSGGGRTIGGKLNKLKFLKNMIMADCYCGAHIHLKGTFKEKYLIPDIRAKNITETQISYVATGSFMGYADYSLKGQYEKPAVGAPRIRLSGSVERGRDVHISI
;
A
#
# COMPACT_ATOMS: atom_id res chain seq x y z
N MET A 1 -20.10 -6.67 8.61
CA MET A 1 -18.94 -6.20 7.84
C MET A 1 -17.69 -6.72 8.53
N SER A 2 -16.88 -7.53 7.86
CA SER A 2 -15.66 -8.11 8.47
C SER A 2 -14.42 -7.60 7.73
N ILE A 3 -13.40 -7.18 8.49
CA ILE A 3 -12.08 -6.91 7.93
C ILE A 3 -11.43 -8.25 7.61
N LYS A 4 -11.01 -8.45 6.36
CA LYS A 4 -10.31 -9.68 5.97
C LYS A 4 -8.87 -9.62 6.52
N VAL A 5 -8.46 -10.71 7.15
CA VAL A 5 -7.17 -10.86 7.83
C VAL A 5 -6.31 -11.88 7.10
N LYS A 6 -5.01 -11.60 6.99
CA LYS A 6 -4.02 -12.54 6.47
C LYS A 6 -2.84 -12.65 7.43
N SER A 7 -2.43 -13.88 7.70
CA SER A 7 -1.21 -14.16 8.46
C SER A 7 -0.14 -14.71 7.52
N ILE A 8 1.07 -14.15 7.59
CA ILE A 8 2.20 -14.50 6.75
C ILE A 8 3.41 -14.76 7.65
N ILE A 9 4.04 -15.90 7.46
CA ILE A 9 5.28 -16.28 8.12
C ILE A 9 6.36 -16.27 7.05
N PHE A 10 7.34 -15.38 7.20
CA PHE A 10 8.47 -15.28 6.27
C PHE A 10 9.54 -16.31 6.61
N GLU A 11 10.47 -16.51 5.66
CA GLU A 11 11.60 -17.40 5.85
C GLU A 11 12.40 -17.01 7.10
N PRO A 12 12.69 -17.97 7.99
CA PRO A 12 13.35 -17.71 9.28
C PRO A 12 14.73 -17.07 9.13
N GLU A 13 15.39 -17.30 8.02
CA GLU A 13 16.73 -16.79 7.70
C GLU A 13 16.75 -15.27 7.46
N PHE A 14 15.58 -14.69 7.19
CA PHE A 14 15.47 -13.23 7.00
C PHE A 14 15.53 -12.53 8.36
N ASP A 15 16.63 -11.84 8.62
CA ASP A 15 16.78 -10.95 9.78
C ASP A 15 15.90 -9.68 9.70
N HIS A 16 15.31 -9.45 8.55
CA HIS A 16 14.31 -8.42 8.27
C HIS A 16 13.59 -8.69 6.96
N ILE A 17 12.44 -8.06 6.79
CA ILE A 17 11.75 -7.99 5.50
C ILE A 17 11.47 -6.53 5.12
N TYR A 18 11.28 -6.27 3.84
CA TYR A 18 10.73 -5.01 3.34
C TYR A 18 9.31 -5.22 2.84
N LEU A 19 8.39 -4.36 3.28
CA LEU A 19 7.08 -4.20 2.66
C LEU A 19 7.03 -2.86 1.94
N VAL A 20 6.64 -2.88 0.66
CA VAL A 20 6.46 -1.70 -0.19
C VAL A 20 4.97 -1.59 -0.52
N PRO A 21 4.21 -0.75 0.18
CA PRO A 21 2.81 -0.52 -0.17
C PRO A 21 2.75 0.39 -1.41
N MET A 22 2.31 -0.16 -2.55
CA MET A 22 2.22 0.54 -3.83
C MET A 22 0.77 0.68 -4.27
N GLY A 23 0.34 1.87 -4.67
CA GLY A 23 -1.00 2.13 -5.17
C GLY A 23 -1.07 3.44 -5.94
N ASP A 24 -2.30 3.90 -6.19
CA ASP A 24 -2.56 5.15 -6.92
C ASP A 24 -1.79 5.19 -8.26
N PHE A 25 -1.93 4.10 -9.05
CA PHE A 25 -1.26 3.95 -10.35
C PHE A 25 -1.99 4.71 -11.44
N HIS A 26 -3.32 4.79 -11.33
CA HIS A 26 -4.20 5.42 -12.32
C HIS A 26 -3.85 5.01 -13.76
N THR A 27 -3.60 3.72 -13.98
CA THR A 27 -3.31 3.17 -15.30
C THR A 27 -4.45 3.49 -16.26
N GLY A 28 -4.12 4.13 -17.37
CA GLY A 28 -5.09 4.68 -18.32
C GLY A 28 -5.10 6.21 -18.37
N ASN A 29 -4.66 6.89 -17.31
CA ASN A 29 -4.49 8.34 -17.31
C ASN A 29 -3.16 8.72 -18.00
N PRO A 30 -3.10 9.77 -18.83
CA PRO A 30 -1.85 10.23 -19.46
C PRO A 30 -0.72 10.52 -18.47
N ALA A 31 -1.04 10.97 -17.26
CA ALA A 31 -0.07 11.22 -16.18
C ALA A 31 0.11 10.02 -15.23
N GLY A 32 -0.65 8.95 -15.41
CA GLY A 32 -0.58 7.72 -14.63
C GLY A 32 0.44 6.72 -15.17
N LEU A 33 0.41 5.52 -14.60
CA LEU A 33 1.29 4.43 -15.01
C LEU A 33 1.00 4.01 -16.46
N GLY A 34 2.05 3.96 -17.28
CA GLY A 34 1.96 3.67 -18.71
C GLY A 34 1.54 4.85 -19.57
N GLY A 35 1.24 6.01 -18.97
CA GLY A 35 0.78 7.19 -19.68
C GLY A 35 1.86 7.83 -20.57
N SER A 36 1.43 8.46 -21.67
CA SER A 36 2.30 9.03 -22.70
C SER A 36 2.84 10.42 -22.37
N SER A 37 2.25 11.12 -21.38
CA SER A 37 2.75 12.42 -20.94
C SER A 37 4.16 12.31 -20.31
N GLU A 38 4.85 13.43 -20.16
CA GLU A 38 6.14 13.46 -19.45
C GLU A 38 6.01 12.93 -18.03
N GLU A 39 4.95 13.34 -17.32
CA GLU A 39 4.64 12.89 -15.97
C GLU A 39 4.34 11.37 -15.92
N GLY A 40 3.59 10.85 -16.89
CA GLY A 40 3.29 9.41 -16.99
C GLY A 40 4.54 8.58 -17.29
N ARG A 41 5.41 9.04 -18.20
CA ARG A 41 6.71 8.39 -18.45
C ARG A 41 7.59 8.40 -17.21
N TYR A 42 7.62 9.50 -16.46
CA TYR A 42 8.38 9.58 -15.21
C TYR A 42 7.82 8.62 -14.15
N ALA A 43 6.50 8.58 -13.97
CA ALA A 43 5.83 7.66 -13.05
C ALA A 43 6.15 6.19 -13.41
N THR A 44 6.06 5.83 -14.69
CA THR A 44 6.38 4.50 -15.21
C THR A 44 7.83 4.11 -14.94
N LYS A 45 8.78 5.03 -15.19
CA LYS A 45 10.20 4.79 -14.88
C LYS A 45 10.42 4.51 -13.39
N LYS A 46 9.79 5.28 -12.50
CA LYS A 46 9.88 5.09 -11.05
C LYS A 46 9.26 3.76 -10.61
N PHE A 47 8.11 3.42 -11.18
CA PHE A 47 7.42 2.15 -10.91
C PHE A 47 8.28 0.95 -11.30
N ARG A 48 8.80 0.91 -12.55
CA ARG A 48 9.67 -0.15 -13.04
C ARG A 48 10.95 -0.29 -12.22
N GLY A 49 11.52 0.83 -11.77
CA GLY A 49 12.66 0.81 -10.85
C GLY A 49 12.32 0.16 -9.50
N MET A 50 11.11 0.39 -8.98
CA MET A 50 10.64 -0.25 -7.74
C MET A 50 10.34 -1.74 -7.94
N VAL A 51 9.68 -2.11 -9.04
CA VAL A 51 9.43 -3.52 -9.41
C VAL A 51 10.77 -4.28 -9.53
N LYS A 52 11.74 -3.70 -10.24
CA LYS A 52 13.07 -4.29 -10.35
C LYS A 52 13.73 -4.48 -8.98
N TRP A 53 13.69 -3.46 -8.13
CA TRP A 53 14.28 -3.54 -6.79
C TRP A 53 13.61 -4.63 -5.94
N ILE A 54 12.27 -4.77 -6.01
CA ILE A 54 11.54 -5.85 -5.31
C ILE A 54 11.92 -7.22 -5.87
N ALA A 55 12.05 -7.35 -7.20
CA ALA A 55 12.46 -8.59 -7.85
C ALA A 55 13.86 -9.02 -7.40
N ASP A 56 14.80 -8.09 -7.40
CA ASP A 56 16.22 -8.34 -7.08
C ASP A 56 16.49 -8.52 -5.56
N THR A 57 15.56 -8.13 -4.70
CA THR A 57 15.71 -8.20 -3.23
C THR A 57 14.89 -9.38 -2.68
N PRO A 58 15.52 -10.50 -2.23
CA PRO A 58 14.80 -11.71 -1.81
C PRO A 58 13.73 -11.44 -0.74
N GLN A 59 14.05 -10.65 0.28
CA GLN A 59 13.18 -10.32 1.42
C GLN A 59 12.25 -9.11 1.17
N ALA A 60 12.13 -8.61 -0.06
CA ALA A 60 11.21 -7.53 -0.39
C ALA A 60 9.88 -8.06 -0.93
N TYR A 61 8.80 -7.50 -0.43
CA TYR A 61 7.42 -7.82 -0.78
C TYR A 61 6.62 -6.54 -1.01
N THR A 62 5.49 -6.66 -1.69
CA THR A 62 4.58 -5.53 -1.94
C THR A 62 3.15 -5.87 -1.60
N PHE A 63 2.36 -4.84 -1.35
CA PHE A 63 0.90 -4.91 -1.26
C PHE A 63 0.31 -3.80 -2.14
N LEU A 64 -0.71 -4.12 -2.95
CA LEU A 64 -1.32 -3.18 -3.88
C LEU A 64 -2.46 -2.43 -3.20
N MET A 65 -2.32 -1.09 -3.09
CA MET A 65 -3.08 -0.22 -2.20
C MET A 65 -4.30 0.46 -2.83
N GLY A 66 -4.79 -0.05 -3.96
CA GLY A 66 -5.96 0.51 -4.66
C GLY A 66 -5.63 1.62 -5.65
N ASP A 67 -6.67 2.09 -6.34
CA ASP A 67 -6.62 3.03 -7.47
C ASP A 67 -5.56 2.62 -8.53
N LEU A 68 -5.56 1.31 -8.85
CA LEU A 68 -4.64 0.73 -9.82
C LEU A 68 -5.00 1.15 -11.27
N PHE A 69 -6.28 1.45 -11.51
CA PHE A 69 -6.81 1.92 -12.79
C PHE A 69 -7.46 3.28 -12.61
N ASP A 70 -7.33 4.16 -13.60
CA ASP A 70 -8.00 5.47 -13.55
C ASP A 70 -9.53 5.33 -13.69
N ALA A 71 -9.98 4.38 -14.51
CA ALA A 71 -11.38 3.94 -14.60
C ALA A 71 -12.37 5.12 -14.70
N VAL A 72 -12.08 6.08 -15.58
CA VAL A 72 -12.94 7.26 -15.78
C VAL A 72 -14.25 6.85 -16.44
N THR A 73 -15.36 7.35 -15.89
CA THR A 73 -16.70 7.21 -16.43
C THR A 73 -17.28 8.58 -16.78
N THR A 74 -18.40 8.61 -17.51
CA THR A 74 -19.09 9.86 -17.83
C THR A 74 -19.58 10.64 -16.61
N GLN A 75 -19.65 9.99 -15.44
CA GLN A 75 -20.07 10.59 -14.17
C GLN A 75 -18.91 11.02 -13.29
N SER A 76 -17.66 10.74 -13.69
CA SER A 76 -16.48 11.12 -12.92
C SER A 76 -15.88 12.45 -13.38
N LEU A 77 -15.03 13.05 -12.53
CA LEU A 77 -14.39 14.35 -12.82
C LEU A 77 -13.38 14.29 -13.98
N GLY A 78 -12.91 13.10 -14.36
CA GLY A 78 -11.99 12.90 -15.47
C GLY A 78 -12.69 12.98 -16.82
N ASN A 79 -11.90 13.08 -17.88
CA ASN A 79 -12.40 13.07 -19.27
C ASN A 79 -12.17 11.69 -19.88
N VAL A 80 -13.27 10.99 -20.21
CA VAL A 80 -13.23 9.64 -20.82
C VAL A 80 -12.41 9.63 -22.12
N TYR A 81 -12.46 10.71 -22.90
CA TYR A 81 -11.73 10.84 -24.17
C TYR A 81 -10.21 11.06 -24.00
N GLN A 82 -9.77 11.33 -22.79
CA GLN A 82 -8.33 11.46 -22.46
C GLN A 82 -7.73 10.15 -21.96
N GLN A 83 -8.55 9.08 -21.81
CA GLN A 83 -8.02 7.78 -21.41
C GLN A 83 -7.22 7.16 -22.55
N GLU A 84 -5.97 6.78 -22.26
CA GLU A 84 -5.07 6.16 -23.25
C GLU A 84 -5.24 4.64 -23.34
N TYR A 85 -5.81 4.03 -22.30
CA TYR A 85 -6.14 2.62 -22.26
C TYR A 85 -7.62 2.41 -22.03
N THR A 86 -8.19 1.44 -22.72
CA THR A 86 -9.46 0.83 -22.28
C THR A 86 -9.19 0.06 -20.97
N LEU A 87 -10.23 -0.19 -20.18
CA LEU A 87 -10.06 -0.96 -18.95
C LEU A 87 -9.47 -2.36 -19.21
N LYS A 88 -9.81 -2.98 -20.34
CA LYS A 88 -9.24 -4.26 -20.77
C LYS A 88 -7.72 -4.15 -20.97
N THR A 89 -7.28 -3.22 -21.80
CA THR A 89 -5.86 -3.05 -22.13
C THR A 89 -5.04 -2.55 -20.93
N ALA A 90 -5.65 -1.76 -20.05
CA ALA A 90 -5.02 -1.36 -18.78
C ALA A 90 -4.76 -2.57 -17.85
N LYS A 91 -5.71 -3.51 -17.76
CA LYS A 91 -5.54 -4.76 -16.99
C LYS A 91 -4.44 -5.65 -17.58
N GLU A 92 -4.40 -5.78 -18.89
CA GLU A 92 -3.36 -6.54 -19.61
C GLU A 92 -1.98 -5.90 -19.36
N TYR A 93 -1.85 -4.58 -19.55
CA TYR A 93 -0.62 -3.83 -19.32
C TYR A 93 -0.11 -3.99 -17.88
N LEU A 94 -0.97 -3.74 -16.90
CA LEU A 94 -0.59 -3.81 -15.49
C LEU A 94 -0.23 -5.25 -15.05
N SER A 95 -0.91 -6.26 -15.60
CA SER A 95 -0.57 -7.66 -15.36
C SER A 95 0.85 -7.98 -15.81
N GLU A 96 1.26 -7.54 -17.00
CA GLU A 96 2.63 -7.76 -17.51
C GLU A 96 3.68 -6.99 -16.70
N GLU A 97 3.41 -5.73 -16.32
CA GLU A 97 4.32 -4.94 -15.49
C GLU A 97 4.54 -5.55 -14.07
N LEU A 98 3.52 -6.20 -13.50
CA LEU A 98 3.59 -6.83 -12.17
C LEU A 98 4.08 -8.28 -12.19
N LYS A 99 4.07 -8.95 -13.34
CA LYS A 99 4.45 -10.35 -13.50
C LYS A 99 5.82 -10.71 -12.90
N PRO A 100 6.87 -9.87 -13.02
CA PRO A 100 8.18 -10.19 -12.43
C PRO A 100 8.18 -10.34 -10.90
N ILE A 101 7.18 -9.79 -10.23
CA ILE A 101 7.08 -9.78 -8.76
C ILE A 101 5.80 -10.43 -8.24
N LYS A 102 5.05 -11.15 -9.10
CA LYS A 102 3.73 -11.71 -8.72
C LYS A 102 3.76 -12.53 -7.42
N ASP A 103 4.78 -13.34 -7.22
CA ASP A 103 4.94 -14.21 -6.05
C ASP A 103 5.37 -13.45 -4.78
N LYS A 104 5.69 -12.16 -4.92
CA LYS A 104 6.02 -11.23 -3.83
C LYS A 104 4.90 -10.24 -3.52
N ILE A 105 3.77 -10.34 -4.23
CA ILE A 105 2.58 -9.53 -3.97
C ILE A 105 1.75 -10.22 -2.87
N LEU A 106 1.71 -9.63 -1.69
CA LEU A 106 1.00 -10.21 -0.54
C LEU A 106 -0.51 -10.12 -0.65
N GLY A 107 -1.01 -9.24 -1.53
CA GLY A 107 -2.43 -9.04 -1.81
C GLY A 107 -2.71 -7.66 -2.38
N CYS A 108 -3.98 -7.40 -2.65
CA CYS A 108 -4.45 -6.11 -3.16
C CYS A 108 -5.80 -5.71 -2.58
N ILE A 109 -6.05 -4.42 -2.51
CA ILE A 109 -7.34 -3.80 -2.20
C ILE A 109 -7.80 -2.95 -3.38
N SER A 110 -9.10 -2.71 -3.48
CA SER A 110 -9.67 -1.75 -4.43
C SER A 110 -9.59 -0.31 -3.90
N GLY A 111 -9.98 0.65 -4.71
CA GLY A 111 -10.11 2.06 -4.37
C GLY A 111 -11.33 2.68 -5.03
N ASN A 112 -11.56 3.96 -4.81
CA ASN A 112 -12.75 4.65 -5.29
C ASN A 112 -12.86 4.74 -6.82
N HIS A 113 -11.73 4.70 -7.54
CA HIS A 113 -11.74 4.70 -9.01
C HIS A 113 -12.30 3.39 -9.56
N CYS A 114 -11.92 2.26 -8.98
CA CYS A 114 -12.40 0.95 -9.42
C CYS A 114 -13.82 0.66 -8.92
N GLU A 115 -14.21 1.18 -7.75
CA GLU A 115 -15.57 1.05 -7.23
C GLU A 115 -16.63 1.70 -8.13
N ARG A 116 -16.27 2.73 -8.90
CA ARG A 116 -17.18 3.33 -9.91
C ARG A 116 -17.63 2.30 -10.95
N ILE A 117 -16.69 1.47 -11.41
CA ILE A 117 -16.97 0.40 -12.38
C ILE A 117 -17.82 -0.67 -11.71
N GLU A 118 -17.45 -1.09 -10.51
CA GLU A 118 -18.21 -2.09 -9.75
C GLU A 118 -19.67 -1.65 -9.54
N LYS A 119 -19.89 -0.39 -9.16
CA LYS A 119 -21.24 0.17 -9.01
C LYS A 119 -22.02 0.27 -10.34
N ALA A 120 -21.32 0.49 -11.47
CA ALA A 120 -21.95 0.66 -12.77
C ALA A 120 -22.31 -0.67 -13.45
N VAL A 121 -21.48 -1.70 -13.30
CA VAL A 121 -21.60 -2.96 -14.07
C VAL A 121 -21.46 -4.23 -13.22
N GLY A 122 -21.24 -4.13 -11.91
CA GLY A 122 -21.12 -5.29 -11.01
C GLY A 122 -19.79 -6.04 -11.13
N ASP A 123 -18.77 -5.45 -11.78
CA ASP A 123 -17.46 -6.06 -12.00
C ASP A 123 -16.35 -5.19 -11.42
N ASN A 124 -15.48 -5.78 -10.57
CA ASN A 124 -14.38 -5.05 -9.95
C ASN A 124 -13.06 -5.33 -10.69
N PRO A 125 -12.48 -4.31 -11.36
CA PRO A 125 -11.27 -4.51 -12.17
C PRO A 125 -10.03 -4.91 -11.35
N VAL A 126 -9.96 -4.61 -10.05
CA VAL A 126 -8.86 -5.04 -9.19
C VAL A 126 -9.00 -6.51 -8.81
N GLU A 127 -10.23 -6.99 -8.60
CA GLU A 127 -10.49 -8.41 -8.36
C GLU A 127 -10.14 -9.27 -9.58
N ASP A 128 -10.50 -8.81 -10.80
CA ASP A 128 -10.09 -9.48 -12.05
C ASP A 128 -8.55 -9.48 -12.21
N LEU A 129 -7.87 -8.38 -11.89
CA LEU A 129 -6.40 -8.34 -11.89
C LEU A 129 -5.81 -9.33 -10.88
N ALA A 130 -6.39 -9.41 -9.68
CA ALA A 130 -5.96 -10.36 -8.65
C ALA A 130 -6.08 -11.80 -9.13
N TYR A 131 -7.20 -12.14 -9.77
CA TYR A 131 -7.39 -13.46 -10.38
C TYR A 131 -6.34 -13.76 -11.45
N ARG A 132 -6.05 -12.81 -12.36
CA ARG A 132 -5.03 -12.97 -13.42
C ARG A 132 -3.62 -13.19 -12.88
N LEU A 133 -3.26 -12.53 -11.79
CA LEU A 133 -1.95 -12.65 -11.14
C LEU A 133 -1.88 -13.79 -10.13
N ASN A 134 -3.01 -14.45 -9.83
CA ASN A 134 -3.15 -15.44 -8.76
C ASN A 134 -2.70 -14.89 -7.39
N ILE A 135 -3.15 -13.67 -7.07
CA ILE A 135 -2.91 -13.01 -5.78
C ILE A 135 -4.22 -12.83 -5.01
N GLU A 136 -4.14 -12.59 -3.71
CA GLU A 136 -5.31 -12.45 -2.86
C GLU A 136 -5.93 -11.05 -2.96
N TYR A 137 -7.24 -10.99 -3.23
CA TYR A 137 -8.03 -9.78 -3.17
C TYR A 137 -8.68 -9.60 -1.79
N PHE A 138 -8.61 -8.37 -1.26
CA PHE A 138 -9.22 -7.98 0.00
C PHE A 138 -10.34 -6.96 -0.27
N PRO A 139 -11.59 -7.28 0.08
CA PRO A 139 -12.72 -6.38 -0.13
C PRO A 139 -12.71 -5.19 0.84
N ASN A 140 -13.63 -4.24 0.62
CA ASN A 140 -13.87 -3.09 1.51
C ASN A 140 -12.70 -2.11 1.63
N TRP A 141 -11.82 -2.02 0.64
CA TRP A 141 -10.67 -1.11 0.57
C TRP A 141 -9.68 -1.24 1.71
N CYS A 142 -9.69 -2.34 2.44
CA CYS A 142 -8.81 -2.54 3.57
C CYS A 142 -8.35 -3.98 3.75
N SER A 143 -7.23 -4.14 4.44
CA SER A 143 -6.67 -5.43 4.82
C SER A 143 -5.97 -5.31 6.17
N TYR A 144 -5.98 -6.40 6.94
CA TYR A 144 -5.22 -6.51 8.16
C TYR A 144 -4.22 -7.67 8.06
N LEU A 145 -2.93 -7.36 8.24
CA LEU A 145 -1.86 -8.34 8.10
C LEU A 145 -1.19 -8.63 9.45
N TYR A 146 -0.97 -9.91 9.72
CA TYR A 146 -0.01 -10.39 10.73
C TYR A 146 1.23 -10.88 10.00
N LEU A 147 2.37 -10.24 10.23
CA LEU A 147 3.64 -10.52 9.57
C LEU A 147 4.64 -11.05 10.59
N SER A 148 5.01 -12.33 10.48
CA SER A 148 5.98 -12.98 11.36
C SER A 148 7.35 -12.98 10.72
N VAL A 149 8.32 -12.29 11.32
CA VAL A 149 9.66 -12.03 10.75
C VAL A 149 10.75 -12.53 11.67
N GLY A 150 11.75 -13.24 11.09
CA GLY A 150 12.92 -13.73 11.76
C GLY A 150 12.70 -14.97 12.60
N ASP A 151 13.79 -15.40 13.22
CA ASP A 151 13.84 -16.52 14.15
C ASP A 151 14.46 -16.08 15.47
N ASN A 152 13.65 -15.49 16.32
CA ASN A 152 14.10 -15.10 17.64
C ASN A 152 14.15 -16.34 18.53
N LYS A 153 15.32 -17.00 18.63
CA LYS A 153 15.53 -18.17 19.49
C LYS A 153 15.47 -17.76 20.96
N ASP A 154 14.44 -18.24 21.64
CA ASP A 154 14.47 -18.29 23.10
C ASP A 154 15.36 -19.49 23.52
N TYR A 155 16.66 -19.25 23.74
CA TYR A 155 17.64 -20.28 24.13
C TYR A 155 17.26 -21.09 25.37
N LYS A 156 16.32 -20.59 26.19
CA LYS A 156 15.83 -21.32 27.38
C LYS A 156 14.74 -22.32 27.06
N LYS A 157 14.09 -22.23 25.91
CA LYS A 157 12.91 -23.08 25.57
C LYS A 157 13.03 -23.81 24.23
N ASP A 158 14.12 -23.68 23.53
CA ASP A 158 14.37 -24.23 22.17
C ASP A 158 13.19 -24.02 21.19
N LYS A 159 12.48 -22.88 21.34
CA LYS A 159 11.33 -22.51 20.51
C LYS A 159 11.64 -21.26 19.72
N ARG A 160 11.36 -21.35 18.43
CA ARG A 160 11.37 -20.18 17.53
C ARG A 160 10.27 -19.21 17.93
N ARG A 161 10.59 -17.93 18.04
CA ARG A 161 9.65 -16.84 18.33
C ARG A 161 9.89 -15.69 17.37
N PRO A 162 9.30 -15.71 16.16
CA PRO A 162 9.41 -14.58 15.26
C PRO A 162 8.81 -13.33 15.91
N TYR A 163 9.31 -12.17 15.52
CA TYR A 163 8.60 -10.93 15.82
C TYR A 163 7.34 -10.85 14.95
N VAL A 164 6.21 -10.61 15.58
CA VAL A 164 4.93 -10.44 14.89
C VAL A 164 4.61 -8.97 14.80
N TYR A 165 4.39 -8.49 13.59
CA TYR A 165 3.94 -7.13 13.28
C TYR A 165 2.51 -7.16 12.79
N THR A 166 1.71 -6.21 13.27
CA THR A 166 0.36 -6.00 12.80
C THR A 166 0.33 -4.78 11.91
N MET A 167 -0.26 -4.92 10.71
CA MET A 167 -0.38 -3.83 9.77
C MET A 167 -1.83 -3.68 9.31
N TYR A 168 -2.35 -2.47 9.36
CA TYR A 168 -3.63 -2.12 8.79
C TYR A 168 -3.42 -1.26 7.54
N LEU A 169 -3.87 -1.79 6.41
CA LEU A 169 -3.75 -1.16 5.10
C LEU A 169 -5.14 -0.69 4.65
N HIS A 170 -5.25 0.54 4.20
CA HIS A 170 -6.53 1.13 3.81
C HIS A 170 -6.34 2.12 2.66
N HIS A 171 -7.25 2.10 1.68
CA HIS A 171 -7.21 3.06 0.56
C HIS A 171 -7.75 4.43 0.96
N LEU A 172 -8.05 4.72 2.16
CA LEU A 172 -8.62 5.99 2.60
C LEU A 172 -9.79 6.49 1.72
N SER A 173 -10.38 7.61 2.09
CA SER A 173 -11.47 8.24 1.34
C SER A 173 -11.52 9.75 1.55
N GLY A 174 -12.15 10.45 0.62
CA GLY A 174 -12.38 11.89 0.68
C GLY A 174 -11.13 12.75 0.54
N GLY A 175 -11.26 13.94 0.00
CA GLY A 175 -10.16 14.88 -0.27
C GLY A 175 -9.55 15.49 0.98
N GLY A 176 -8.30 15.93 0.87
CA GLY A 176 -7.60 16.79 1.83
C GLY A 176 -6.69 17.71 1.03
N ARG A 177 -6.84 19.04 1.20
CA ARG A 177 -6.03 20.02 0.46
C ARG A 177 -4.73 20.38 1.17
N THR A 178 -4.63 20.10 2.47
CA THR A 178 -3.45 20.42 3.27
C THR A 178 -2.78 19.13 3.74
N ILE A 179 -1.46 19.16 3.91
CA ILE A 179 -0.69 18.02 4.45
C ILE A 179 -1.27 17.58 5.81
N GLY A 180 -1.58 18.54 6.70
CA GLY A 180 -2.17 18.22 8.01
C GLY A 180 -3.52 17.50 7.90
N GLY A 181 -4.40 17.94 6.98
CA GLY A 181 -5.67 17.25 6.71
C GLY A 181 -5.48 15.82 6.19
N LYS A 182 -4.52 15.61 5.29
CA LYS A 182 -4.15 14.30 4.76
C LYS A 182 -3.62 13.37 5.87
N LEU A 183 -2.70 13.87 6.70
CA LEU A 183 -2.13 13.10 7.81
C LEU A 183 -3.16 12.78 8.90
N ASN A 184 -4.09 13.69 9.18
CA ASN A 184 -5.19 13.42 10.12
C ASN A 184 -6.06 12.24 9.66
N LYS A 185 -6.36 12.13 8.35
CA LYS A 185 -7.11 10.97 7.84
C LYS A 185 -6.38 9.66 8.10
N LEU A 186 -5.07 9.64 7.86
CA LEU A 186 -4.25 8.47 8.14
C LEU A 186 -4.26 8.12 9.64
N LYS A 187 -4.16 9.12 10.50
CA LYS A 187 -4.22 8.97 11.96
C LYS A 187 -5.56 8.40 12.44
N PHE A 188 -6.67 8.76 11.80
CA PHE A 188 -8.00 8.25 12.15
C PHE A 188 -8.16 6.73 11.99
N LEU A 189 -7.32 6.06 11.19
CA LEU A 189 -7.37 4.61 11.05
C LEU A 189 -7.23 3.87 12.39
N LYS A 190 -6.47 4.43 13.32
CA LYS A 190 -6.32 3.89 14.69
C LYS A 190 -7.65 3.79 15.44
N ASN A 191 -8.62 4.64 15.13
CA ASN A 191 -9.94 4.59 15.77
C ASN A 191 -10.79 3.41 15.29
N MET A 192 -10.41 2.76 14.18
CA MET A 192 -11.11 1.60 13.62
C MET A 192 -10.58 0.30 14.20
N ILE A 193 -9.26 0.15 14.29
CA ILE A 193 -8.59 -1.06 14.75
C ILE A 193 -7.17 -0.72 15.21
N MET A 194 -6.66 -1.43 16.22
CA MET A 194 -5.29 -1.28 16.68
C MET A 194 -4.31 -2.05 15.79
N ALA A 195 -3.21 -1.40 15.39
CA ALA A 195 -2.11 -1.98 14.64
C ALA A 195 -0.78 -1.30 14.99
N ASP A 196 0.34 -1.94 14.68
CA ASP A 196 1.68 -1.37 14.84
C ASP A 196 2.02 -0.36 13.73
N CYS A 197 1.46 -0.60 12.54
CA CYS A 197 1.67 0.24 11.38
C CYS A 197 0.38 0.42 10.58
N TYR A 198 0.08 1.65 10.22
CA TYR A 198 -1.04 2.02 9.37
C TYR A 198 -0.52 2.53 8.04
N CYS A 199 -0.98 1.95 6.94
CA CYS A 199 -0.66 2.40 5.59
C CYS A 199 -1.92 2.96 4.92
N GLY A 200 -1.84 4.19 4.40
CA GLY A 200 -2.94 4.85 3.72
C GLY A 200 -2.57 5.35 2.33
N ALA A 201 -3.37 4.97 1.32
CA ALA A 201 -3.28 5.43 -0.06
C ALA A 201 -4.28 6.56 -0.37
N HIS A 202 -4.62 6.84 -1.62
CA HIS A 202 -5.61 7.82 -2.06
C HIS A 202 -5.19 9.30 -1.93
N ILE A 203 -4.48 9.65 -0.88
CA ILE A 203 -4.13 11.04 -0.57
C ILE A 203 -2.93 11.57 -1.38
N HIS A 204 -2.31 10.73 -2.21
CA HIS A 204 -1.15 11.03 -3.06
C HIS A 204 -0.01 11.76 -2.31
N LEU A 205 0.08 11.54 -1.01
CA LEU A 205 1.17 12.01 -0.16
C LEU A 205 2.15 10.85 0.07
N LYS A 206 3.44 11.12 -0.02
CA LYS A 206 4.48 10.19 0.40
C LYS A 206 5.14 10.73 1.67
N GLY A 207 4.93 10.04 2.78
CA GLY A 207 5.41 10.51 4.07
C GLY A 207 5.17 9.53 5.20
N THR A 208 5.77 9.80 6.35
CA THR A 208 5.61 8.98 7.55
C THR A 208 5.69 9.83 8.81
N PHE A 209 5.00 9.39 9.84
CA PHE A 209 5.19 9.88 11.20
C PHE A 209 4.98 8.74 12.19
N LYS A 210 5.45 8.94 13.42
CA LYS A 210 5.33 7.96 14.50
C LYS A 210 4.73 8.62 15.72
N GLU A 211 3.96 7.86 16.49
CA GLU A 211 3.44 8.25 17.78
C GLU A 211 3.79 7.20 18.83
N LYS A 212 4.05 7.65 20.05
CA LYS A 212 4.28 6.77 21.19
C LYS A 212 3.10 6.83 22.14
N TYR A 213 2.73 5.67 22.65
CA TYR A 213 1.64 5.50 23.61
C TYR A 213 2.12 4.77 24.83
N LEU A 214 1.66 5.20 25.98
CA LEU A 214 1.86 4.50 27.23
C LEU A 214 0.68 3.55 27.45
N ILE A 215 0.97 2.26 27.54
CA ILE A 215 -0.05 1.20 27.68
C ILE A 215 0.16 0.52 29.04
N PRO A 216 -0.86 0.55 29.94
CA PRO A 216 -0.79 -0.20 31.19
C PRO A 216 -0.76 -1.71 30.92
N ASP A 217 0.24 -2.39 31.46
CA ASP A 217 0.26 -3.86 31.55
C ASP A 217 -0.36 -4.27 32.90
N ILE A 218 -1.60 -4.75 32.84
CA ILE A 218 -2.35 -5.14 34.05
C ILE A 218 -1.70 -6.33 34.78
N ARG A 219 -1.05 -7.25 34.03
CA ARG A 219 -0.43 -8.44 34.62
C ARG A 219 0.90 -8.10 35.28
N ALA A 220 1.77 -7.37 34.58
CA ALA A 220 3.06 -6.95 35.11
C ALA A 220 2.96 -5.73 36.05
N LYS A 221 1.77 -5.10 36.16
CA LYS A 221 1.52 -3.89 36.98
C LYS A 221 2.53 -2.77 36.69
N ASN A 222 2.85 -2.58 35.42
CA ASN A 222 3.74 -1.53 34.93
C ASN A 222 3.12 -0.80 33.73
N ILE A 223 3.78 0.22 33.23
CA ILE A 223 3.43 0.95 32.01
C ILE A 223 4.51 0.66 30.98
N THR A 224 4.09 0.17 29.81
CA THR A 224 4.96 -0.06 28.65
C THR A 224 4.78 1.01 27.59
N GLU A 225 5.86 1.40 26.91
CA GLU A 225 5.79 2.28 25.77
C GLU A 225 5.61 1.46 24.48
N THR A 226 4.63 1.84 23.68
CA THR A 226 4.38 1.27 22.37
C THR A 226 4.46 2.35 21.30
N GLN A 227 5.20 2.09 20.23
CA GLN A 227 5.31 2.99 19.08
C GLN A 227 4.42 2.53 17.95
N ILE A 228 3.64 3.44 17.40
CA ILE A 228 2.80 3.24 16.22
C ILE A 228 3.36 4.04 15.07
N SER A 229 3.44 3.42 13.90
CA SER A 229 3.90 4.05 12.66
C SER A 229 2.74 4.32 11.71
N TYR A 230 2.76 5.47 11.05
CA TYR A 230 1.78 5.87 10.05
C TYR A 230 2.51 6.17 8.75
N VAL A 231 2.02 5.60 7.64
CA VAL A 231 2.68 5.62 6.33
C VAL A 231 1.67 6.06 5.26
N ALA A 232 1.89 7.22 4.69
CA ALA A 232 1.22 7.63 3.47
C ALA A 232 1.99 7.06 2.27
N THR A 233 1.31 6.25 1.45
CA THR A 233 1.97 5.32 0.51
C THR A 233 2.52 5.96 -0.75
N GLY A 234 2.27 7.25 -0.97
CA GLY A 234 2.65 7.93 -2.21
C GLY A 234 1.69 7.58 -3.35
N SER A 235 2.17 7.81 -4.57
CA SER A 235 1.42 7.58 -5.80
C SER A 235 2.40 7.28 -6.95
N PHE A 236 1.96 6.53 -7.95
CA PHE A 236 2.65 6.40 -9.25
C PHE A 236 1.89 7.16 -10.35
N MET A 237 1.20 8.20 -9.98
CA MET A 237 0.61 9.18 -10.87
C MET A 237 1.34 10.52 -10.72
N GLY A 238 1.69 11.13 -11.84
CA GLY A 238 2.24 12.48 -11.87
C GLY A 238 1.16 13.55 -11.80
N TYR A 239 1.49 14.77 -12.17
CA TYR A 239 0.59 15.92 -12.07
C TYR A 239 -0.34 15.98 -13.29
N ALA A 240 -1.59 15.60 -13.11
CA ALA A 240 -2.60 15.60 -14.16
C ALA A 240 -3.30 16.98 -14.31
N ASP A 241 -3.90 17.25 -15.48
CA ASP A 241 -4.59 18.51 -15.78
C ASP A 241 -5.71 18.83 -14.79
N TYR A 242 -6.46 17.82 -14.32
CA TYR A 242 -7.50 18.05 -13.33
C TYR A 242 -6.92 18.47 -11.96
N SER A 243 -5.67 18.10 -11.68
CA SER A 243 -5.00 18.48 -10.44
C SER A 243 -4.70 19.97 -10.41
N LEU A 244 -4.32 20.56 -11.55
CA LEU A 244 -4.18 22.02 -11.69
C LEU A 244 -5.51 22.72 -11.43
N LYS A 245 -6.59 22.28 -12.09
CA LYS A 245 -7.94 22.84 -11.92
C LYS A 245 -8.44 22.71 -10.47
N GLY A 246 -8.13 21.59 -9.81
CA GLY A 246 -8.50 21.31 -8.43
C GLY A 246 -7.58 21.94 -7.38
N GLN A 247 -6.51 22.63 -7.78
CA GLN A 247 -5.49 23.21 -6.88
C GLN A 247 -4.87 22.16 -5.94
N TYR A 248 -4.62 20.94 -6.45
CA TYR A 248 -3.94 19.90 -5.71
C TYR A 248 -2.42 20.11 -5.77
N GLU A 249 -1.74 19.71 -4.71
CA GLU A 249 -0.27 19.69 -4.67
C GLU A 249 0.29 18.68 -5.68
N LYS A 250 1.47 18.99 -6.27
CA LYS A 250 2.18 18.02 -7.11
C LYS A 250 2.61 16.82 -6.26
N PRO A 251 2.21 15.58 -6.62
CA PRO A 251 2.54 14.40 -5.84
C PRO A 251 4.03 14.05 -5.95
N ALA A 252 4.59 13.53 -4.86
CA ALA A 252 5.91 12.90 -4.87
C ALA A 252 5.77 11.45 -5.37
N VAL A 253 6.14 11.21 -6.63
CA VAL A 253 6.00 9.91 -7.28
C VAL A 253 6.89 8.84 -6.63
N GLY A 254 6.30 7.69 -6.33
CA GLY A 254 6.96 6.52 -5.71
C GLY A 254 6.24 6.02 -4.47
N ALA A 255 6.82 5.00 -3.84
CA ALA A 255 6.31 4.38 -2.62
C ALA A 255 7.39 4.33 -1.53
N PRO A 256 7.03 4.37 -0.24
CA PRO A 256 7.97 4.14 0.86
C PRO A 256 8.34 2.67 0.95
N ARG A 257 9.47 2.39 1.64
CA ARG A 257 9.91 1.05 2.00
C ARG A 257 9.82 0.89 3.50
N ILE A 258 9.06 -0.07 3.96
CA ILE A 258 8.89 -0.37 5.38
C ILE A 258 9.74 -1.60 5.69
N ARG A 259 10.81 -1.42 6.47
CA ARG A 259 11.61 -2.54 6.97
C ARG A 259 11.07 -2.99 8.32
N LEU A 260 10.75 -4.27 8.45
CA LEU A 260 10.35 -4.93 9.69
C LEU A 260 11.52 -5.80 10.15
N SER A 261 12.05 -5.55 11.34
CA SER A 261 13.19 -6.28 11.90
C SER A 261 12.75 -7.66 12.40
N GLY A 262 13.55 -8.70 12.08
CA GLY A 262 13.47 -10.03 12.67
C GLY A 262 14.71 -10.37 13.51
N SER A 263 15.67 -9.44 13.62
CA SER A 263 16.94 -9.63 14.28
C SER A 263 16.82 -9.40 15.79
N VAL A 264 17.45 -10.28 16.57
CA VAL A 264 17.55 -10.16 18.04
C VAL A 264 18.30 -8.90 18.45
N GLU A 265 19.36 -8.55 17.70
CA GLU A 265 20.20 -7.38 18.01
C GLU A 265 19.46 -6.07 17.91
N ARG A 266 18.57 -5.95 16.91
CA ARG A 266 17.75 -4.75 16.67
C ARG A 266 16.44 -4.75 17.43
N GLY A 267 16.02 -5.91 17.90
CA GLY A 267 14.71 -6.07 18.50
C GLY A 267 13.57 -5.84 17.49
N ARG A 268 12.38 -5.65 18.02
CA ARG A 268 11.17 -5.36 17.24
C ARG A 268 11.19 -3.90 16.78
N ASP A 269 11.46 -3.66 15.51
CA ASP A 269 11.58 -2.31 14.94
C ASP A 269 10.86 -2.18 13.59
N VAL A 270 10.19 -1.04 13.40
CA VAL A 270 9.56 -0.62 12.15
C VAL A 270 10.30 0.61 11.64
N HIS A 271 11.16 0.43 10.63
CA HIS A 271 11.89 1.50 9.97
C HIS A 271 11.28 1.85 8.62
N ILE A 272 11.09 3.13 8.32
CA ILE A 272 10.44 3.58 7.10
C ILE A 272 11.39 4.54 6.36
N SER A 273 11.70 4.19 5.09
CA SER A 273 12.45 5.04 4.16
C SER A 273 11.49 5.58 3.10
N ILE A 274 11.57 6.89 2.82
CA ILE A 274 10.69 7.62 1.89
C ILE A 274 11.40 7.86 0.55
#